data_cd1abd1870191c29ad1e579b050fc009
#
_entry.id   cd1abd1870191c29ad1e579b050fc009
#
_cell.length_a   1.000
_cell.length_b   1.000
_cell.length_c   1.000
_cell.angle_alpha   90.00
_cell.angle_beta   90.00
_cell.angle_gamma   90.00
#
_symmetry.space_group_name_H-M   'P 1'
#
loop_
_entity.id
_entity.type
_entity.pdbx_description
1 polymer ?
#
loop_
_entity_poly.entity_id
_entity_poly.type
_entity_poly.pdbx_seq_one_letter_code
_entity_poly.pdbx_strand_id
1 'polypeptide(L)'
;DCKKYDIHVNIPGGSLVDGPSAGIAIATAIYSAIKDMKVNNKVAMTGEVGLLGGVKPIGGVRAKIIGAKKAGASKVIIPKENWSEGLLEVGGIEICPVENIKEVFNMAFINFPISLEEEDLNILSASGESKEKGVC
;
A
#
# COMPACT_ATOMS: atom_id res chain seq x y z
N ASP A 1 -4.77 -4.95 18.06
CA ASP A 1 -4.24 -4.22 19.22
C ASP A 1 -2.73 -4.02 19.06
N CYS A 2 -2.32 -2.83 18.60
CA CYS A 2 -0.91 -2.51 18.35
C CYS A 2 -0.03 -2.62 19.61
N LYS A 3 -0.62 -2.65 20.79
CA LYS A 3 0.09 -2.80 22.06
C LYS A 3 0.64 -4.22 22.29
N LYS A 4 0.26 -5.17 21.45
CA LYS A 4 0.69 -6.58 21.56
C LYS A 4 1.90 -6.91 20.69
N TYR A 5 2.37 -5.98 19.86
CA TYR A 5 3.42 -6.24 18.89
C TYR A 5 4.51 -5.18 18.93
N ASP A 6 5.75 -5.62 18.91
CA ASP A 6 6.88 -4.79 18.52
C ASP A 6 7.07 -4.92 17.01
N ILE A 7 7.07 -3.79 16.31
CA ILE A 7 7.12 -3.77 14.85
C ILE A 7 8.50 -3.29 14.41
N HIS A 8 9.24 -4.16 13.71
CA HIS A 8 10.50 -3.83 13.08
C HIS A 8 10.36 -3.89 11.57
N VAL A 9 10.65 -2.79 10.89
CA VAL A 9 10.59 -2.70 9.42
C VAL A 9 12.00 -2.67 8.87
N ASN A 10 12.34 -3.62 8.02
CA ASN A 10 13.60 -3.65 7.30
C ASN A 10 13.35 -3.47 5.80
N ILE A 11 14.04 -2.50 5.21
CA ILE A 11 13.98 -2.24 3.77
C ILE A 11 15.30 -2.75 3.16
N PRO A 12 15.28 -3.90 2.47
CA PRO A 12 16.48 -4.45 1.86
C PRO A 12 16.95 -3.60 0.68
N GLY A 13 18.25 -3.67 0.38
CA GLY A 13 18.82 -3.01 -0.80
C GLY A 13 19.83 -1.91 -0.50
N GLY A 14 20.06 -1.57 0.77
CA GLY A 14 21.11 -0.61 1.17
C GLY A 14 20.90 0.84 0.73
N SER A 15 19.78 1.14 0.08
CA SER A 15 19.43 2.50 -0.31
C SER A 15 18.70 3.22 0.80
N LEU A 16 19.04 4.47 1.04
CA LEU A 16 18.24 5.34 1.89
C LEU A 16 16.85 5.49 1.26
N VAL A 17 15.84 5.05 1.98
CA VAL A 17 14.46 5.32 1.62
C VAL A 17 14.06 6.62 2.29
N ASP A 18 13.95 7.66 1.51
CA ASP A 18 13.51 8.97 1.95
C ASP A 18 12.09 9.24 1.46
N GLY A 19 11.30 9.87 2.33
CA GLY A 19 9.94 10.25 2.04
C GLY A 19 8.88 9.19 2.28
N PRO A 20 7.60 9.60 2.24
CA PRO A 20 6.45 8.81 2.67
C PRO A 20 5.90 7.84 1.61
N SER A 21 6.49 7.79 0.41
CA SER A 21 5.92 7.07 -0.74
C SER A 21 5.90 5.53 -0.61
N ALA A 22 6.59 4.98 0.38
CA ALA A 22 6.53 3.56 0.74
C ALA A 22 5.41 3.22 1.74
N GLY A 23 4.62 4.19 2.17
CA GLY A 23 3.63 4.04 3.23
C GLY A 23 2.68 2.87 3.03
N ILE A 24 2.07 2.76 1.86
CA ILE A 24 1.13 1.64 1.58
C ILE A 24 1.84 0.28 1.53
N ALA A 25 3.08 0.23 1.08
CA ALA A 25 3.87 -1.01 1.07
C ALA A 25 4.22 -1.46 2.49
N ILE A 26 4.64 -0.53 3.34
CA ILE A 26 4.94 -0.80 4.74
C ILE A 26 3.68 -1.26 5.48
N ALA A 27 2.56 -0.56 5.31
CA ALA A 27 1.28 -0.93 5.92
C ALA A 27 0.84 -2.33 5.48
N THR A 28 0.98 -2.66 4.19
CA THR A 28 0.67 -3.99 3.66
C THR A 28 1.56 -5.06 4.27
N ALA A 29 2.86 -4.81 4.40
CA ALA A 29 3.80 -5.74 5.00
C ALA A 29 3.50 -6.00 6.48
N ILE A 30 3.18 -4.97 7.24
CA ILE A 30 2.79 -5.08 8.65
C ILE A 30 1.52 -5.91 8.80
N TYR A 31 0.50 -5.60 8.00
CA TYR A 31 -0.77 -6.33 8.04
C TYR A 31 -0.57 -7.81 7.65
N SER A 32 0.21 -8.07 6.62
CA SER A 32 0.61 -9.41 6.19
C SER A 32 1.21 -10.22 7.34
N ALA A 33 2.16 -9.63 8.06
CA ALA A 33 2.84 -10.28 9.18
C ALA A 33 1.89 -10.57 10.35
N ILE A 34 1.02 -9.61 10.71
CA ILE A 34 0.10 -9.76 11.85
C ILE A 34 -1.00 -10.79 11.57
N LYS A 35 -1.50 -10.83 10.34
CA LYS A 35 -2.63 -11.70 9.95
C LYS A 35 -2.18 -12.99 9.26
N ASP A 36 -0.89 -13.20 9.10
CA ASP A 36 -0.32 -14.36 8.36
C ASP A 36 -0.93 -14.50 6.95
N MET A 37 -1.05 -13.39 6.26
CA MET A 37 -1.62 -13.35 4.92
C MET A 37 -0.54 -13.14 3.87
N LYS A 38 -0.63 -13.89 2.78
CA LYS A 38 0.33 -13.81 1.68
C LYS A 38 0.05 -12.64 0.76
N VAL A 39 1.09 -11.84 0.52
CA VAL A 39 1.07 -10.79 -0.50
C VAL A 39 1.43 -11.37 -1.86
N ASN A 40 0.75 -10.94 -2.91
CA ASN A 40 1.09 -11.30 -4.27
C ASN A 40 2.40 -10.60 -4.69
N ASN A 41 3.44 -11.38 -4.93
CA ASN A 41 4.77 -10.86 -5.27
C ASN A 41 4.87 -10.23 -6.69
N LYS A 42 3.81 -10.30 -7.47
CA LYS A 42 3.70 -9.65 -8.80
C LYS A 42 3.01 -8.28 -8.73
N VAL A 43 2.65 -7.84 -7.54
CA VAL A 43 2.03 -6.53 -7.31
C VAL A 43 3.05 -5.59 -6.70
N ALA A 44 3.38 -4.53 -7.43
CA ALA A 44 4.14 -3.40 -6.91
C ALA A 44 3.18 -2.33 -6.38
N MET A 45 3.64 -1.48 -5.50
CA MET A 45 2.82 -0.40 -4.96
C MET A 45 3.64 0.81 -4.53
N THR A 46 3.05 1.98 -4.67
CA THR A 46 3.59 3.24 -4.17
C THR A 46 2.45 4.15 -3.74
N GLY A 47 2.62 4.83 -2.64
CA GLY A 47 1.62 5.75 -2.08
C GLY A 47 1.93 6.09 -0.63
N GLU A 48 1.59 7.31 -0.24
CA GLU A 48 1.62 7.72 1.15
C GLU A 48 0.31 7.30 1.83
N VAL A 49 0.41 6.81 3.05
CA VAL A 49 -0.75 6.46 3.87
C VAL A 49 -1.06 7.60 4.84
N GLY A 50 -2.28 8.13 4.77
CA GLY A 50 -2.79 9.08 5.74
C GLY A 50 -3.28 8.40 7.03
N LEU A 51 -3.40 9.18 8.10
CA LEU A 51 -3.84 8.70 9.42
C LEU A 51 -5.21 8.01 9.41
N LEU A 52 -6.07 8.39 8.48
CA LEU A 52 -7.41 7.80 8.33
C LEU A 52 -7.48 6.72 7.24
N GLY A 53 -6.35 6.19 6.80
CA GLY A 53 -6.29 5.14 5.80
C GLY A 53 -6.42 5.61 4.35
N GLY A 54 -6.52 6.91 4.10
CA GLY A 54 -6.50 7.46 2.74
C GLY A 54 -5.13 7.33 2.10
N VAL A 55 -5.09 7.04 0.80
CA VAL A 55 -3.85 6.99 0.02
C VAL A 55 -3.60 8.35 -0.61
N LYS A 56 -2.45 8.94 -0.29
CA LYS A 56 -2.05 10.27 -0.74
C LYS A 56 -1.11 10.20 -1.94
N PRO A 57 -1.13 11.24 -2.80
CA PRO A 57 -0.31 11.29 -4.00
C PRO A 57 1.19 11.34 -3.67
N ILE A 58 2.00 10.87 -4.63
CA ILE A 58 3.46 10.81 -4.53
C ILE A 58 4.09 11.45 -5.77
N GLY A 59 5.38 11.75 -5.67
CA GLY A 59 6.17 12.24 -6.79
C GLY A 59 6.74 11.12 -7.66
N GLY A 60 6.97 11.42 -8.94
CA GLY A 60 7.67 10.52 -9.86
C GLY A 60 6.93 9.23 -10.19
N VAL A 61 5.59 9.25 -10.23
CA VAL A 61 4.76 8.06 -10.44
C VAL A 61 5.12 7.30 -11.72
N ARG A 62 5.36 7.99 -12.83
CA ARG A 62 5.71 7.35 -14.12
C ARG A 62 7.03 6.54 -14.01
N ALA A 63 8.05 7.13 -13.40
CA ALA A 63 9.34 6.44 -13.20
C ALA A 63 9.18 5.21 -12.30
N LYS A 64 8.33 5.29 -11.28
CA LYS A 64 8.03 4.16 -10.38
C LYS A 64 7.27 3.04 -11.08
N ILE A 65 6.33 3.36 -11.95
CA ILE A 65 5.63 2.37 -12.80
C ILE A 65 6.62 1.66 -13.73
N ILE A 66 7.51 2.41 -14.38
CA ILE A 66 8.55 1.83 -15.24
C ILE A 66 9.47 0.92 -14.43
N GLY A 67 9.87 1.34 -13.23
CA GLY A 67 10.69 0.53 -12.32
C GLY A 67 9.99 -0.77 -11.93
N ALA A 68 8.71 -0.71 -11.59
CA ALA A 68 7.89 -1.88 -11.26
C ALA A 68 7.82 -2.86 -12.43
N LYS A 69 7.59 -2.37 -13.64
CA LYS A 69 7.57 -3.17 -14.86
C LYS A 69 8.93 -3.87 -15.08
N LYS A 70 10.03 -3.15 -14.95
CA LYS A 70 11.39 -3.70 -15.09
C LYS A 70 11.69 -4.76 -14.03
N ALA A 71 11.14 -4.61 -12.83
CA ALA A 71 11.26 -5.60 -11.76
C ALA A 71 10.37 -6.84 -11.95
N GLY A 72 9.56 -6.90 -13.00
CA GLY A 72 8.72 -8.04 -13.33
C GLY A 72 7.34 -8.02 -12.68
N ALA A 73 6.89 -6.91 -12.13
CA ALA A 73 5.54 -6.77 -11.63
C ALA A 73 4.51 -6.81 -12.78
N SER A 74 3.38 -7.47 -12.56
CA SER A 74 2.25 -7.50 -13.48
C SER A 74 1.24 -6.38 -13.20
N LYS A 75 1.19 -5.91 -11.96
CA LYS A 75 0.33 -4.81 -11.50
C LYS A 75 1.14 -3.81 -10.70
N VAL A 76 0.71 -2.55 -10.76
CA VAL A 76 1.21 -1.49 -9.88
C VAL A 76 0.03 -0.71 -9.29
N ILE A 77 0.01 -0.62 -7.98
CA ILE A 77 -0.96 0.17 -7.23
C ILE A 77 -0.40 1.58 -7.04
N ILE A 78 -1.17 2.57 -7.43
CA ILE A 78 -0.81 3.99 -7.32
C ILE A 78 -1.95 4.78 -6.67
N PRO A 79 -1.66 5.95 -6.08
CA PRO A 79 -2.70 6.85 -5.63
C PRO A 79 -3.57 7.32 -6.80
N LYS A 80 -4.89 7.38 -6.60
CA LYS A 80 -5.83 7.83 -7.63
C LYS A 80 -5.52 9.25 -8.11
N GLU A 81 -5.09 10.14 -7.23
CA GLU A 81 -4.71 11.50 -7.57
C GLU A 81 -3.50 11.58 -8.51
N ASN A 82 -2.68 10.54 -8.59
CA ASN A 82 -1.58 10.42 -9.55
C ASN A 82 -2.00 9.87 -10.92
N TRP A 83 -3.22 9.40 -11.05
CA TRP A 83 -3.70 8.81 -12.29
C TRP A 83 -3.81 9.85 -13.41
N SER A 84 -3.35 9.48 -14.59
CA SER A 84 -3.60 10.17 -15.85
C SER A 84 -3.54 9.20 -17.02
N GLU A 85 -4.21 9.51 -18.11
CA GLU A 85 -4.20 8.66 -19.30
C GLU A 85 -2.80 8.45 -19.89
N GLY A 86 -1.91 9.43 -19.75
CA GLY A 86 -0.53 9.33 -20.21
C GLY A 86 0.26 8.20 -19.57
N LEU A 87 -0.15 7.71 -18.41
CA LEU A 87 0.50 6.57 -17.75
C LEU A 87 0.29 5.26 -18.53
N LEU A 88 -0.78 5.15 -19.29
CA LEU A 88 -1.07 3.97 -20.12
C LEU A 88 -0.05 3.76 -21.24
N GLU A 89 0.68 4.81 -21.64
CA GLU A 89 1.75 4.71 -22.63
C GLU A 89 2.91 3.79 -22.19
N VAL A 90 3.07 3.57 -20.88
CA VAL A 90 4.08 2.63 -20.38
C VAL A 90 3.86 1.23 -20.92
N GLY A 91 2.61 0.78 -20.97
CA GLY A 91 2.23 -0.54 -21.49
C GLY A 91 2.86 -1.73 -20.76
N GLY A 92 2.29 -2.90 -20.88
CA GLY A 92 2.84 -4.14 -20.32
C GLY A 92 2.76 -4.28 -18.79
N ILE A 93 2.06 -3.39 -18.12
CA ILE A 93 1.75 -3.46 -16.68
C ILE A 93 0.37 -2.88 -16.43
N GLU A 94 -0.42 -3.56 -15.59
CA GLU A 94 -1.72 -3.06 -15.17
C GLU A 94 -1.55 -1.99 -14.08
N ILE A 95 -2.16 -0.83 -14.29
CA ILE A 95 -2.10 0.29 -13.34
C ILE A 95 -3.40 0.35 -12.56
N CYS A 96 -3.32 0.28 -11.24
CA CYS A 96 -4.45 0.21 -10.33
C CYS A 96 -4.51 1.46 -9.44
N PRO A 97 -5.30 2.48 -9.80
CA PRO A 97 -5.48 3.65 -8.95
C PRO A 97 -6.33 3.31 -7.72
N VAL A 98 -5.93 3.78 -6.55
CA VAL A 98 -6.63 3.54 -5.28
C VAL A 98 -6.77 4.82 -4.46
N GLU A 99 -7.80 4.88 -3.63
CA GLU A 99 -8.08 6.00 -2.73
C GLU A 99 -7.80 5.68 -1.26
N ASN A 100 -7.85 4.40 -0.88
CA ASN A 100 -7.71 3.98 0.51
C ASN A 100 -6.98 2.65 0.64
N ILE A 101 -6.52 2.37 1.86
CA ILE A 101 -5.74 1.18 2.17
C ILE A 101 -6.52 -0.13 2.00
N LYS A 102 -7.83 -0.10 2.14
CA LYS A 102 -8.67 -1.28 1.93
C LYS A 102 -8.63 -1.75 0.48
N GLU A 103 -8.67 -0.81 -0.47
CA GLU A 103 -8.51 -1.12 -1.89
C GLU A 103 -7.12 -1.69 -2.19
N VAL A 104 -6.07 -1.16 -1.53
CA VAL A 104 -4.71 -1.70 -1.63
C VAL A 104 -4.70 -3.17 -1.21
N PHE A 105 -5.28 -3.50 -0.06
CA PHE A 105 -5.30 -4.86 0.46
C PHE A 105 -6.08 -5.82 -0.43
N ASN A 106 -7.22 -5.40 -0.97
CA ASN A 106 -8.00 -6.21 -1.90
C ASN A 106 -7.20 -6.61 -3.15
N MET A 107 -6.28 -5.77 -3.59
CA MET A 107 -5.44 -6.02 -4.76
C MET A 107 -4.13 -6.73 -4.43
N ALA A 108 -3.57 -6.46 -3.25
CA ALA A 108 -2.24 -6.93 -2.87
C ALA A 108 -2.25 -8.34 -2.27
N PHE A 109 -3.26 -8.69 -1.48
CA PHE A 109 -3.32 -9.98 -0.82
C PHE A 109 -3.94 -11.06 -1.69
N ILE A 110 -3.41 -12.27 -1.56
CA ILE A 110 -4.00 -13.47 -2.13
C ILE A 110 -5.15 -13.91 -1.20
N ASN A 111 -6.37 -14.00 -1.73
CA ASN A 111 -7.58 -14.39 -0.98
C ASN A 111 -7.92 -13.45 0.20
N PHE A 112 -7.82 -12.15 -0.03
CA PHE A 112 -8.23 -11.18 0.98
C PHE A 112 -9.74 -11.30 1.27
N PRO A 113 -10.17 -11.43 2.55
CA PRO A 113 -11.58 -11.54 2.89
C PRO A 113 -12.30 -10.23 2.56
N ILE A 114 -13.44 -10.33 1.90
CA ILE A 114 -14.26 -9.18 1.48
C ILE A 114 -14.86 -8.44 2.69
N SER A 115 -15.05 -9.14 3.81
CA SER A 115 -15.55 -8.57 5.06
C SER A 115 -14.40 -8.33 6.03
N LEU A 116 -13.82 -7.15 6.00
CA LEU A 116 -13.01 -6.68 7.12
C LEU A 116 -13.93 -6.08 8.17
N GLU A 117 -13.79 -6.54 9.38
CA GLU A 117 -14.33 -5.84 10.54
C GLU A 117 -13.52 -4.54 10.72
N GLU A 118 -14.19 -3.46 11.10
CA GLU A 118 -13.54 -2.15 11.31
C GLU A 118 -12.35 -2.21 12.29
N GLU A 119 -12.37 -3.17 13.22
CA GLU A 119 -11.28 -3.42 14.15
C GLU A 119 -9.95 -3.81 13.49
N ASP A 120 -9.99 -4.50 12.35
CA ASP A 120 -8.78 -4.94 11.67
C ASP A 120 -8.04 -3.78 10.99
N LEU A 121 -8.76 -2.76 10.57
CA LEU A 121 -8.18 -1.57 9.95
C LEU A 121 -7.62 -0.58 10.97
N ASN A 122 -8.13 -0.60 12.19
CA ASN A 122 -7.58 0.18 13.30
C ASN A 122 -6.16 -0.21 13.70
N ILE A 123 -5.68 -1.39 13.32
CA ILE A 123 -4.29 -1.82 13.52
C ILE A 123 -3.32 -0.90 12.77
N LEU A 124 -3.76 -0.33 11.64
CA LEU A 124 -2.94 0.51 10.77
C LEU A 124 -3.05 2.01 11.07
N SER A 125 -3.98 2.41 11.92
CA SER A 125 -4.04 3.78 12.41
C SER A 125 -2.87 4.01 13.37
N ALA A 126 -1.94 4.86 12.95
CA ALA A 126 -0.64 5.03 13.58
C ALA A 126 -0.66 5.52 15.04
N SER A 127 -1.76 6.01 15.55
CA SER A 127 -1.80 6.63 16.87
C SER A 127 -2.62 5.88 17.90
N GLY A 128 -3.41 4.90 17.53
CA GLY A 128 -4.32 4.26 18.47
C GLY A 128 -5.32 5.22 19.14
N GLU A 129 -5.25 6.49 18.80
CA GLU A 129 -6.09 7.56 19.37
C GLU A 129 -7.27 7.91 18.49
N SER A 130 -7.29 7.51 17.24
CA SER A 130 -8.44 7.72 16.38
C SER A 130 -9.50 6.68 16.68
N LYS A 131 -10.23 6.90 17.75
CA LYS A 131 -11.56 6.30 17.97
C LYS A 131 -12.59 6.94 17.05
N GLU A 132 -12.17 7.70 16.05
CA GLU A 132 -13.08 8.32 15.12
C GLU A 132 -13.57 7.30 14.12
N LYS A 133 -14.87 7.13 14.11
CA LYS A 133 -15.63 6.41 13.11
C LYS A 133 -15.28 6.97 11.74
N GLY A 134 -14.73 6.17 10.88
CA GLY A 134 -14.41 6.58 9.50
C GLY A 134 -12.98 6.29 9.08
N VAL A 135 -12.22 5.58 9.86
CA VAL A 135 -10.98 4.99 9.43
C VAL A 135 -11.31 3.91 8.43
N CYS A 136 -11.02 4.20 7.22
CA CYS A 136 -11.31 3.45 5.98
C CYS A 136 -12.61 2.95 5.69
#